data_d2d698c7a6e7526974d808416e30ce8f
#
_entry.id   d2d698c7a6e7526974d808416e30ce8f
#
_cell.length_a   1.000
_cell.length_b   1.000
_cell.length_c   1.000
_cell.angle_alpha   90.00
_cell.angle_beta   90.00
_cell.angle_gamma   90.00
#
_symmetry.space_group_name_H-M   'P 1'
#
loop_
_entity.id
_entity.type
_entity.pdbx_description
1 polymer ?
#
loop_
_entity_poly.entity_id
_entity_poly.type
_entity_poly.pdbx_seq_one_letter_code
_entity_poly.pdbx_strand_id
1 'polypeptide(L)'
;MIFSKLGYKVTMIEENPIVVSMLRNFLNKNKEIPINLLHGNAFDYMRLNPTTFDYIYIDTLFKKAKNKSKSKKGIEILQYICRERITRLNLIKEAVKHSCSRIIIKESLNSLFKYDFDYSIKTRLVRYNILKGDI
;
A
#
# COMPACT_ATOMS: atom_id res chain seq x y z
N MET A 1 -9.69 -3.01 -2.99
CA MET A 1 -11.08 -3.41 -3.32
C MET A 1 -11.30 -4.91 -3.38
N ILE A 2 -10.34 -5.73 -3.80
CA ILE A 2 -10.49 -7.20 -3.74
C ILE A 2 -10.77 -7.68 -2.32
N PHE A 3 -10.04 -7.18 -1.33
CA PHE A 3 -10.20 -7.59 0.06
C PHE A 3 -11.63 -7.33 0.61
N SER A 4 -12.25 -6.19 0.29
CA SER A 4 -13.62 -5.92 0.73
C SER A 4 -14.64 -6.88 0.10
N LYS A 5 -14.42 -7.29 -1.16
CA LYS A 5 -15.25 -8.30 -1.82
C LYS A 5 -15.09 -9.69 -1.23
N LEU A 6 -13.96 -9.96 -0.57
CA LEU A 6 -13.69 -11.19 0.17
C LEU A 6 -14.21 -11.14 1.62
N GLY A 7 -14.95 -10.10 2.01
CA GLY A 7 -15.56 -9.97 3.33
C GLY A 7 -14.67 -9.30 4.38
N TYR A 8 -13.48 -8.81 4.03
CA TYR A 8 -12.63 -8.10 4.97
C TYR A 8 -13.13 -6.67 5.22
N LYS A 9 -13.09 -6.23 6.47
CA LYS A 9 -13.25 -4.84 6.84
C LYS A 9 -11.99 -4.07 6.45
N VAL A 10 -12.08 -3.21 5.45
CA VAL A 10 -10.93 -2.51 4.89
C VAL A 10 -10.88 -1.06 5.32
N THR A 11 -9.76 -0.63 5.90
CA THR A 11 -9.40 0.79 6.05
C THR A 11 -8.30 1.11 5.06
N MET A 12 -8.56 2.07 4.18
CA MET A 12 -7.61 2.55 3.18
C MET A 12 -7.13 3.94 3.59
N ILE A 13 -5.83 4.13 3.62
CA ILE A 13 -5.22 5.41 3.97
C ILE A 13 -4.45 5.91 2.76
N GLU A 14 -4.74 7.13 2.33
CA GLU A 14 -4.12 7.78 1.19
C GLU A 14 -3.72 9.21 1.56
N GLU A 15 -2.47 9.56 1.31
CA GLU A 15 -1.91 10.86 1.65
C GLU A 15 -2.23 11.93 0.60
N ASN A 16 -2.34 11.53 -0.65
CA ASN A 16 -2.52 12.48 -1.75
C ASN A 16 -3.98 12.92 -1.87
N PRO A 17 -4.28 14.24 -1.72
CA PRO A 17 -5.67 14.73 -1.74
C PRO A 17 -6.37 14.52 -3.08
N ILE A 18 -5.63 14.51 -4.20
CA ILE A 18 -6.21 14.27 -5.53
C ILE A 18 -6.64 12.81 -5.64
N VAL A 19 -5.78 11.88 -5.21
CA VAL A 19 -6.09 10.45 -5.22
C VAL A 19 -7.25 10.15 -4.27
N VAL A 20 -7.28 10.78 -3.08
CA VAL A 20 -8.41 10.68 -2.14
C VAL A 20 -9.70 11.13 -2.78
N SER A 21 -9.71 12.27 -3.50
CA SER A 21 -10.88 12.77 -4.19
C SER A 21 -11.40 11.80 -5.25
N MET A 22 -10.48 11.23 -6.05
CA MET A 22 -10.82 10.23 -7.06
C MET A 22 -11.40 8.95 -6.43
N LEU A 23 -10.81 8.47 -5.34
CA LEU A 23 -11.27 7.29 -4.61
C LEU A 23 -12.64 7.53 -3.97
N ARG A 24 -12.89 8.70 -3.38
CA ARG A 24 -14.21 9.08 -2.85
C ARG A 24 -15.28 9.08 -3.92
N ASN A 25 -15.00 9.70 -5.07
CA ASN A 25 -15.92 9.69 -6.19
C ASN A 25 -16.25 8.27 -6.66
N PHE A 26 -15.24 7.40 -6.71
CA PHE A 26 -15.43 6.00 -7.06
C PHE A 26 -16.29 5.27 -6.02
N LEU A 27 -15.98 5.40 -4.73
CA LEU A 27 -16.72 4.74 -3.65
C LEU A 27 -18.16 5.25 -3.55
N ASN A 28 -18.40 6.53 -3.79
CA ASN A 28 -19.76 7.11 -3.81
C ASN A 28 -20.64 6.52 -4.91
N LYS A 29 -20.03 6.12 -6.05
CA LYS A 29 -20.72 5.45 -7.15
C LYS A 29 -20.87 3.94 -6.95
N ASN A 30 -20.12 3.35 -6.03
CA ASN A 30 -20.06 1.92 -5.76
C ASN A 30 -20.26 1.68 -4.25
N LYS A 31 -21.43 2.04 -3.74
CA LYS A 31 -21.74 2.00 -2.29
C LYS A 31 -21.75 0.61 -1.69
N GLU A 32 -21.81 -0.42 -2.54
CA GLU A 32 -21.72 -1.81 -2.17
C GLU A 32 -20.30 -2.24 -1.75
N ILE A 33 -19.29 -1.38 -1.97
CA ILE A 33 -17.90 -1.65 -1.59
C ILE A 33 -17.63 -1.04 -0.21
N PRO A 34 -17.62 -1.84 0.88
CA PRO A 34 -17.46 -1.34 2.25
C PRO A 34 -15.99 -1.03 2.57
N ILE A 35 -15.52 0.13 2.15
CA ILE A 35 -14.16 0.62 2.44
C ILE A 35 -14.25 1.92 3.25
N ASN A 36 -13.56 1.94 4.39
CA ASN A 36 -13.32 3.17 5.15
C ASN A 36 -12.11 3.89 4.56
N LEU A 37 -12.32 5.00 3.84
CA LEU A 37 -11.27 5.79 3.23
C LEU A 37 -10.89 6.97 4.12
N LEU A 38 -9.64 7.00 4.57
CA LEU A 38 -9.05 8.07 5.36
C LEU A 38 -8.04 8.87 4.53
N HIS A 39 -8.10 10.19 4.64
CA HIS A 39 -7.09 11.09 4.09
C HIS A 39 -6.03 11.31 5.15
N GLY A 40 -4.79 10.92 4.89
CA GLY A 40 -3.68 11.13 5.81
C GLY A 40 -2.48 10.26 5.47
N ASN A 41 -1.46 10.41 6.30
CA ASN A 41 -0.24 9.63 6.19
C ASN A 41 -0.39 8.31 6.98
N ALA A 42 -0.12 7.18 6.34
CA ALA A 42 -0.30 5.86 6.95
C ALA A 42 0.66 5.62 8.13
N PHE A 43 1.88 6.16 8.09
CA PHE A 43 2.84 6.05 9.18
C PHE A 43 2.35 6.81 10.42
N ASP A 44 1.88 8.05 10.25
CA ASP A 44 1.35 8.85 11.35
C ASP A 44 0.07 8.23 11.91
N TYR A 45 -0.79 7.71 11.04
CA TYR A 45 -2.00 7.01 11.46
C TYR A 45 -1.66 5.82 12.37
N MET A 46 -0.73 4.97 11.97
CA MET A 46 -0.32 3.81 12.80
C MET A 46 0.28 4.26 14.12
N ARG A 47 1.14 5.27 14.13
CA ARG A 47 1.76 5.79 15.37
C ARG A 47 0.75 6.34 16.37
N LEU A 48 -0.30 6.99 15.87
CA LEU A 48 -1.30 7.65 16.72
C LEU A 48 -2.44 6.72 17.15
N ASN A 49 -2.62 5.62 16.44
CA ASN A 49 -3.71 4.68 16.68
C ASN A 49 -3.12 3.29 17.00
N PRO A 50 -3.09 2.88 18.27
CA PRO A 50 -2.59 1.56 18.67
C PRO A 50 -3.59 0.43 18.31
N THR A 51 -4.13 0.49 17.10
CA THR A 51 -5.07 -0.51 16.60
C THR A 51 -4.30 -1.68 16.03
N THR A 52 -4.73 -2.89 16.35
CA THR A 52 -4.23 -4.12 15.73
C THR A 52 -5.02 -4.40 14.45
N PHE A 53 -4.33 -4.93 13.46
CA PHE A 53 -4.92 -5.36 12.19
C PHE A 53 -4.60 -6.82 11.95
N ASP A 54 -5.52 -7.56 11.32
CA ASP A 54 -5.21 -8.91 10.88
C ASP A 54 -4.21 -8.90 9.73
N TYR A 55 -4.34 -7.95 8.82
CA TYR A 55 -3.48 -7.78 7.65
C TYR A 55 -3.15 -6.31 7.40
N ILE A 56 -1.89 -6.02 7.07
CA ILE A 56 -1.47 -4.72 6.59
C ILE A 56 -0.95 -4.88 5.15
N TYR A 57 -1.56 -4.16 4.20
CA TYR A 57 -1.15 -4.16 2.81
C TYR A 57 -0.51 -2.82 2.43
N ILE A 58 0.77 -2.87 2.03
CA ILE A 58 1.54 -1.71 1.63
C ILE A 58 1.70 -1.73 0.11
N ASP A 59 0.99 -0.83 -0.57
CA ASP A 59 1.10 -0.64 -2.02
C ASP A 59 2.13 0.45 -2.31
N THR A 60 3.33 0.04 -2.67
CA THR A 60 4.40 0.98 -3.00
C THR A 60 4.27 1.46 -4.43
N LEU A 61 4.40 2.77 -4.65
CA LEU A 61 4.57 3.30 -6.00
C LEU A 61 5.95 2.92 -6.54
N PHE A 62 5.96 2.17 -7.63
CA PHE A 62 7.22 1.74 -8.23
C PHE A 62 7.96 2.93 -8.84
N LYS A 63 9.16 3.23 -8.35
CA LYS A 63 10.10 4.08 -9.11
C LYS A 63 10.48 3.32 -10.37
N LYS A 64 10.29 3.93 -11.53
CA LYS A 64 10.76 3.35 -12.79
C LYS A 64 12.25 3.02 -12.69
N ALA A 65 12.60 1.79 -12.96
CA ALA A 65 13.94 1.49 -13.46
C ALA A 65 14.14 2.33 -14.74
N LYS A 66 15.32 2.95 -14.91
CA LYS A 66 15.67 3.85 -16.03
C LYS A 66 15.62 3.20 -17.44
N ASN A 67 14.84 2.16 -17.64
CA ASN A 67 14.74 1.42 -18.89
C ASN A 67 13.56 1.91 -19.73
N LYS A 68 13.93 2.43 -20.83
CA LYS A 68 13.38 2.88 -22.10
C LYS A 68 11.97 2.43 -22.58
N SER A 69 11.10 1.86 -21.80
CA SER A 69 9.70 1.71 -22.21
C SER A 69 8.89 2.92 -21.74
N LYS A 70 8.31 3.65 -22.71
CA LYS A 70 7.40 4.78 -22.45
C LYS A 70 6.30 4.33 -21.48
N SER A 71 6.35 4.80 -20.23
CA SER A 71 5.22 4.61 -19.33
C SER A 71 4.03 5.36 -19.86
N LYS A 72 2.84 4.83 -19.63
CA LYS A 72 1.60 5.57 -19.92
C LYS A 72 1.65 6.89 -19.14
N LYS A 73 1.42 8.02 -19.80
CA LYS A 73 1.48 9.39 -19.20
C LYS A 73 0.79 9.50 -17.84
N GLY A 74 -0.30 8.77 -17.62
CA GLY A 74 -1.02 8.75 -16.34
C GLY A 74 -0.19 8.21 -15.16
N ILE A 75 0.69 7.24 -15.37
CA ILE A 75 1.56 6.70 -14.31
C ILE A 75 2.66 7.72 -13.95
N GLU A 76 3.17 8.45 -14.93
CA GLU A 76 4.18 9.51 -14.68
C GLU A 76 3.60 10.66 -13.87
N ILE A 77 2.37 11.06 -14.18
CA ILE A 77 1.65 12.09 -13.43
C ILE A 77 1.42 11.63 -11.99
N LEU A 78 0.95 10.40 -11.77
CA LEU A 78 0.75 9.86 -10.43
C LEU A 78 2.06 9.80 -9.64
N GLN A 79 3.16 9.38 -10.25
CA GLN A 79 4.48 9.34 -9.58
C GLN A 79 5.02 10.74 -9.26
N TYR A 80 4.71 11.75 -10.07
CA TYR A 80 5.07 13.13 -9.80
C TYR A 80 4.26 13.72 -8.64
N ILE A 81 2.96 13.41 -8.60
CA ILE A 81 2.03 13.90 -7.59
C ILE A 81 2.24 13.21 -6.24
N CYS A 82 2.51 11.90 -6.24
CA CYS A 82 2.70 11.09 -5.04
C CYS A 82 4.18 10.98 -4.68
N ARG A 83 4.77 12.04 -4.11
CA ARG A 83 6.12 11.97 -3.54
C ARG A 83 6.05 11.31 -2.16
N GLU A 84 6.71 10.17 -2.00
CA GLU A 84 6.84 9.53 -0.69
C GLU A 84 7.64 10.43 0.27
N ARG A 85 7.00 10.95 1.31
CA ARG A 85 7.64 11.72 2.38
C ARG A 85 8.36 10.82 3.39
N ILE A 86 7.86 9.60 3.55
CA ILE A 86 8.39 8.62 4.49
C ILE A 86 9.04 7.49 3.72
N THR A 87 10.20 7.05 4.19
CA THR A 87 10.88 5.92 3.57
C THR A 87 10.06 4.64 3.76
N ARG A 88 10.08 3.79 2.75
CA ARG A 88 9.44 2.46 2.80
C ARG A 88 9.88 1.66 4.02
N LEU A 89 11.16 1.75 4.38
CA LEU A 89 11.72 1.07 5.54
C LEU A 89 11.04 1.51 6.84
N ASN A 90 10.81 2.80 7.02
CA ASN A 90 10.15 3.33 8.23
C ASN A 90 8.70 2.88 8.31
N LEU A 91 8.00 2.86 7.17
CA LEU A 91 6.62 2.39 7.10
C LEU A 91 6.52 0.90 7.47
N ILE A 92 7.43 0.06 6.97
CA ILE A 92 7.48 -1.38 7.31
C ILE A 92 7.80 -1.56 8.80
N LYS A 93 8.80 -0.86 9.32
CA LYS A 93 9.17 -0.93 10.75
C LYS A 93 8.01 -0.51 11.66
N GLU A 94 7.21 0.48 11.26
CA GLU A 94 6.04 0.86 12.01
C GLU A 94 4.94 -0.20 11.92
N ALA A 95 4.67 -0.73 10.73
CA ALA A 95 3.69 -1.78 10.55
C ALA A 95 3.98 -3.04 11.37
N VAL A 96 5.24 -3.41 11.54
CA VAL A 96 5.66 -4.56 12.36
C VAL A 96 5.29 -4.39 13.84
N LYS A 97 5.20 -3.15 14.35
CA LYS A 97 4.79 -2.90 15.74
C LYS A 97 3.30 -3.15 15.99
N HIS A 98 2.50 -3.15 14.93
CA HIS A 98 1.07 -3.45 15.03
C HIS A 98 0.90 -4.95 14.83
N SER A 99 0.61 -5.68 15.91
CA SER A 99 0.33 -7.12 15.85
C SER A 99 -0.63 -7.44 14.73
N CYS A 100 -0.16 -8.12 13.71
CA CYS A 100 -0.98 -8.56 12.60
C CYS A 100 -0.52 -9.94 12.13
N SER A 101 -1.42 -10.71 11.54
CA SER A 101 -1.07 -12.03 11.00
C SER A 101 -0.05 -11.92 9.86
N ARG A 102 -0.20 -10.91 9.00
CA ARG A 102 0.73 -10.69 7.88
C ARG A 102 0.80 -9.24 7.43
N ILE A 103 2.00 -8.83 7.07
CA ILE A 103 2.26 -7.61 6.34
C ILE A 103 2.61 -7.99 4.90
N ILE A 104 1.89 -7.45 3.94
CA ILE A 104 2.05 -7.73 2.52
C ILE A 104 2.57 -6.48 1.85
N ILE A 105 3.76 -6.54 1.26
CA ILE A 105 4.38 -5.41 0.56
C ILE A 105 4.44 -5.72 -0.92
N LYS A 106 3.73 -4.95 -1.73
CA LYS A 106 3.77 -5.07 -3.18
C LYS A 106 4.96 -4.32 -3.73
N GLU A 107 5.74 -4.96 -4.59
CA GLU A 107 6.91 -4.39 -5.23
C GLU A 107 7.01 -4.74 -6.71
N SER A 108 7.78 -3.94 -7.46
CA SER A 108 8.17 -4.31 -8.82
C SER A 108 9.10 -5.52 -8.79
N LEU A 109 9.11 -6.33 -9.85
CA LEU A 109 10.00 -7.49 -9.97
C LEU A 109 11.48 -7.09 -9.90
N ASN A 110 11.81 -5.89 -10.36
CA ASN A 110 13.18 -5.36 -10.42
C ASN A 110 13.51 -4.43 -9.25
N SER A 111 12.73 -4.48 -8.16
CA SER A 111 13.01 -3.69 -6.97
C SER A 111 14.34 -4.11 -6.35
N LEU A 112 15.21 -3.13 -6.10
CA LEU A 112 16.47 -3.32 -5.38
C LEU A 112 16.31 -3.18 -3.86
N PHE A 113 15.10 -2.93 -3.39
CA PHE A 113 14.82 -2.84 -1.96
C PHE A 113 15.04 -4.20 -1.30
N LYS A 114 15.89 -4.20 -0.28
CA LYS A 114 16.24 -5.39 0.51
C LYS A 114 15.69 -5.24 1.92
N TYR A 115 15.04 -6.26 2.38
CA TYR A 115 14.57 -6.42 3.75
C TYR A 115 14.50 -7.93 4.01
N ASP A 116 14.59 -8.34 5.26
CA ASP A 116 14.49 -9.75 5.65
C ASP A 116 13.02 -10.17 5.67
N PHE A 117 12.52 -10.59 4.52
CA PHE A 117 11.15 -11.06 4.35
C PHE A 117 11.08 -12.56 4.60
N ASP A 118 10.01 -13.03 5.26
CA ASP A 118 9.79 -14.47 5.49
C ASP A 118 9.69 -15.25 4.18
N TYR A 119 8.95 -14.67 3.21
CA TYR A 119 8.86 -15.25 1.86
C TYR A 119 8.32 -14.22 0.84
N SER A 120 8.40 -14.59 -0.42
CA SER A 120 7.88 -13.75 -1.51
C SER A 120 7.08 -14.58 -2.50
N ILE A 121 5.99 -13.99 -2.98
CA ILE A 121 5.18 -14.54 -4.07
C ILE A 121 5.42 -13.66 -5.31
N LYS A 122 5.94 -14.27 -6.38
CA LYS A 122 6.17 -13.58 -7.65
C LYS A 122 5.03 -13.87 -8.61
N THR A 123 4.52 -12.82 -9.24
CA THR A 123 3.61 -12.90 -10.36
C THR A 123 4.32 -12.47 -11.64
N ARG A 124 3.60 -12.45 -12.75
CA ARG A 124 4.16 -11.97 -14.03
C ARG A 124 4.58 -10.48 -14.00
N LEU A 125 3.95 -9.67 -13.16
CA LEU A 125 4.09 -8.20 -13.17
C LEU A 125 4.72 -7.64 -11.90
N VAL A 126 4.47 -8.28 -10.76
CA VAL A 126 4.85 -7.76 -9.44
C VAL A 126 5.29 -8.88 -8.51
N ARG A 127 5.99 -8.49 -7.46
CA ARG A 127 6.35 -9.34 -6.33
C ARG A 127 5.61 -8.87 -5.09
N TYR A 128 5.06 -9.80 -4.34
CA TYR A 128 4.51 -9.58 -3.01
C TYR A 128 5.50 -10.16 -1.99
N ASN A 129 6.09 -9.31 -1.18
CA ASN A 129 6.95 -9.71 -0.07
C ASN A 129 6.10 -9.78 1.19
N ILE A 130 6.26 -10.84 1.96
CA ILE A 130 5.43 -11.13 3.12
C ILE A 130 6.28 -11.19 4.37
N LEU A 131 5.82 -10.50 5.42
CA LEU A 131 6.27 -10.66 6.79
C LEU A 131 5.14 -11.31 7.58
N LYS A 132 5.47 -12.32 8.36
CA LYS A 132 4.56 -12.90 9.35
C LYS A 132 4.58 -12.01 10.59
N GLY A 133 3.41 -11.75 11.14
CA GLY A 133 3.32 -11.12 12.44
C GLY A 133 3.57 -12.12 13.56
N ASP A 134 3.99 -11.63 14.68
CA ASP A 134 4.00 -12.41 15.92
C ASP A 134 2.54 -12.61 16.37
N ILE A 135 2.05 -13.84 16.28
CA ILE A 135 0.72 -14.24 16.74
C ILE A 135 0.84 -14.61 18.23
#